data_9fe538d865ba7d2efea8c05cb96a1e49
#
_entry.id   9fe538d865ba7d2efea8c05cb96a1e49
#
_cell.length_a   1.000
_cell.length_b   1.000
_cell.length_c   1.000
_cell.angle_alpha   90.00
_cell.angle_beta   90.00
_cell.angle_gamma   90.00
#
_symmetry.space_group_name_H-M   'P 1'
#
loop_
_entity.id
_entity.type
_entity.pdbx_description
1 polymer ?
#
loop_
_entity_poly.entity_id
_entity_poly.type
_entity_poly.pdbx_seq_one_letter_code
_entity_poly.pdbx_strand_id
1 'polypeptide(L)'
;MEQVILKIPPGSVLIKEGRCPNGCSLMNADKRVSGKTAVSALVRLKGESGMIHFNPFYGVFDYECDLDPQDDDVVDLYCPHCGTSLSVPEHCNMCHVPMFAIQLPDGGEIRACPKVGCHNHHLTIVDLDAQFAEYYNEERRPKM
;
A
#
# COMPACT_ATOMS: atom_id res chain seq x y z
N MET A 1 -18.45 13.17 5.98
CA MET A 1 -17.96 12.06 6.82
C MET A 1 -16.55 12.33 7.27
N GLU A 2 -16.26 12.03 8.49
CA GLU A 2 -14.92 12.21 9.03
C GLU A 2 -14.02 11.05 8.62
N GLN A 3 -12.78 11.38 8.31
CA GLN A 3 -11.75 10.37 8.10
C GLN A 3 -11.12 10.02 9.43
N VAL A 4 -10.81 8.74 9.62
CA VAL A 4 -10.22 8.23 10.84
C VAL A 4 -8.86 7.63 10.51
N ILE A 5 -7.82 8.05 11.21
CA ILE A 5 -6.49 7.46 11.11
C ILE A 5 -6.34 6.48 12.28
N LEU A 6 -6.07 5.23 11.95
CA LEU A 6 -6.00 4.16 12.92
C LEU A 6 -4.59 3.60 13.06
N LYS A 7 -4.26 3.19 14.28
CA LYS A 7 -3.10 2.35 14.54
C LYS A 7 -3.58 0.91 14.63
N ILE A 8 -3.15 0.10 13.67
CA ILE A 8 -3.60 -1.28 13.54
C ILE A 8 -2.39 -2.22 13.65
N PRO A 9 -2.48 -3.30 14.44
CA PRO A 9 -1.38 -4.26 14.51
C PRO A 9 -1.06 -4.83 13.13
N PRO A 10 0.23 -4.99 12.78
CA PRO A 10 0.63 -5.56 11.50
C PRO A 10 -0.04 -6.91 11.25
N GLY A 11 -0.53 -7.11 10.03
CA GLY A 11 -1.17 -8.36 9.63
C GLY A 11 -2.62 -8.53 10.06
N SER A 12 -3.20 -7.54 10.76
CA SER A 12 -4.59 -7.61 11.20
C SER A 12 -5.59 -7.28 10.11
N VAL A 13 -5.18 -6.55 9.07
CA VAL A 13 -6.04 -6.14 7.96
C VAL A 13 -5.45 -6.64 6.66
N LEU A 14 -6.28 -7.32 5.86
CA LEU A 14 -5.92 -7.78 4.53
C LEU A 14 -6.51 -6.83 3.49
N ILE A 15 -5.66 -6.30 2.61
CA ILE A 15 -6.10 -5.45 1.51
C ILE A 15 -6.64 -6.36 0.41
N LYS A 16 -7.95 -6.35 0.20
CA LYS A 16 -8.61 -7.15 -0.85
C LYS A 16 -8.79 -6.36 -2.13
N GLU A 17 -8.82 -5.05 -2.05
CA GLU A 17 -8.96 -4.16 -3.20
C GLU A 17 -8.19 -2.87 -2.94
N GLY A 18 -7.10 -2.68 -3.67
CA GLY A 18 -6.35 -1.43 -3.69
C GLY A 18 -6.41 -0.84 -5.08
N ARG A 19 -6.54 0.49 -5.19
CA ARG A 19 -6.72 1.18 -6.47
C ARG A 19 -5.80 2.38 -6.60
N CYS A 20 -5.50 2.73 -7.85
CA CYS A 20 -4.83 3.98 -8.17
C CYS A 20 -5.82 5.16 -8.08
N PRO A 21 -5.34 6.43 -8.14
CA PRO A 21 -6.25 7.59 -8.09
C PRO A 21 -7.30 7.61 -9.21
N ASN A 22 -7.04 6.93 -10.32
CA ASN A 22 -7.97 6.86 -11.46
C ASN A 22 -8.91 5.64 -11.39
N GLY A 23 -8.81 4.84 -10.33
CA GLY A 23 -9.72 3.71 -10.10
C GLY A 23 -9.25 2.37 -10.66
N CYS A 24 -8.06 2.27 -11.24
CA CYS A 24 -7.53 0.98 -11.69
C CYS A 24 -7.19 0.10 -10.48
N SER A 25 -7.54 -1.19 -10.56
CA SER A 25 -7.14 -2.13 -9.52
C SER A 25 -5.63 -2.34 -9.52
N LEU A 26 -5.02 -2.28 -8.35
CA LEU A 26 -3.60 -2.59 -8.15
C LEU A 26 -3.39 -4.03 -7.71
N MET A 27 -4.46 -4.81 -7.56
CA MET A 27 -4.35 -6.22 -7.18
C MET A 27 -3.87 -7.03 -8.39
N ASN A 28 -2.89 -7.92 -8.15
CA ASN A 28 -2.31 -8.74 -9.21
C ASN A 28 -2.59 -10.22 -8.93
N ALA A 29 -3.55 -10.80 -9.65
CA ALA A 29 -3.96 -12.18 -9.45
C ALA A 29 -2.86 -13.19 -9.80
N ASP A 30 -1.89 -12.80 -10.62
CA ASP A 30 -0.80 -13.68 -11.05
C ASP A 30 0.38 -13.68 -10.08
N LYS A 31 0.34 -12.84 -9.05
CA LYS A 31 1.42 -12.72 -8.08
C LYS A 31 0.89 -12.83 -6.66
N ARG A 32 1.54 -13.63 -5.85
CA ARG A 32 1.17 -13.80 -4.44
C ARG A 32 2.35 -13.48 -3.54
N VAL A 33 2.07 -12.78 -2.46
CA VAL A 33 3.01 -12.52 -1.37
C VAL A 33 2.34 -12.99 -0.09
N SER A 34 3.04 -13.81 0.69
CA SER A 34 2.49 -14.47 1.87
C SER A 34 1.21 -15.26 1.58
N GLY A 35 1.12 -15.87 0.39
CA GLY A 35 -0.01 -16.71 -0.01
C GLY A 35 -1.27 -15.97 -0.44
N LYS A 36 -1.23 -14.64 -0.53
CA LYS A 36 -2.38 -13.81 -0.91
C LYS A 36 -2.05 -12.96 -2.13
N THR A 37 -3.08 -12.54 -2.86
CA THR A 37 -2.94 -11.67 -4.03
C THR A 37 -2.18 -10.39 -3.67
N ALA A 38 -1.09 -10.12 -4.38
CA ALA A 38 -0.24 -8.95 -4.10
C ALA A 38 -0.88 -7.66 -4.58
N VAL A 39 -0.51 -6.55 -3.92
CA VAL A 39 -0.75 -5.20 -4.41
C VAL A 39 0.47 -4.82 -5.24
N SER A 40 0.29 -4.57 -6.54
CA SER A 40 1.37 -4.40 -7.48
C SER A 40 1.39 -3.00 -8.08
N ALA A 41 2.59 -2.47 -8.28
CA ALA A 41 2.79 -1.17 -8.92
C ALA A 41 3.96 -1.22 -9.87
N LEU A 42 4.00 -0.29 -10.81
CA LEU A 42 5.18 -0.03 -11.62
C LEU A 42 6.17 0.78 -10.76
N VAL A 43 7.42 0.35 -10.71
CA VAL A 43 8.46 1.01 -9.93
C VAL A 43 9.53 1.56 -10.86
N ARG A 44 10.03 2.76 -10.57
CA ARG A 44 11.19 3.35 -11.22
C ARG A 44 12.25 3.71 -10.21
N LEU A 45 13.49 3.39 -10.53
CA LEU A 45 14.65 3.69 -9.70
C LEU A 45 15.88 3.86 -10.58
N LYS A 46 16.55 5.01 -10.46
CA LYS A 46 17.83 5.28 -11.14
C LYS A 46 17.76 5.00 -12.65
N GLY A 47 16.66 5.39 -13.29
CA GLY A 47 16.46 5.21 -14.72
C GLY A 47 15.99 3.84 -15.16
N GLU A 48 15.85 2.90 -14.24
CA GLU A 48 15.32 1.57 -14.51
C GLU A 48 13.86 1.47 -14.10
N SER A 49 13.10 0.60 -14.77
CA SER A 49 11.70 0.35 -14.49
C SER A 49 11.45 -1.13 -14.30
N GLY A 50 10.49 -1.47 -13.46
CA GLY A 50 10.09 -2.84 -13.21
C GLY A 50 8.79 -2.88 -12.43
N MET A 51 8.46 -4.04 -11.90
CA MET A 51 7.29 -4.21 -11.06
C MET A 51 7.70 -4.45 -9.61
N ILE A 52 6.90 -3.92 -8.70
CA ILE A 52 7.01 -4.21 -7.27
C ILE A 52 5.68 -4.79 -6.79
N HIS A 53 5.77 -5.80 -5.95
CA HIS A 53 4.61 -6.51 -5.40
C HIS A 53 4.67 -6.46 -3.89
N PHE A 54 3.70 -5.76 -3.31
CA PHE A 54 3.64 -5.56 -1.86
C PHE A 54 2.83 -6.64 -1.19
N ASN A 55 3.21 -6.96 0.04
CA ASN A 55 2.41 -7.81 0.90
C ASN A 55 1.06 -7.14 1.16
N PRO A 56 -0.06 -7.83 0.90
CA PRO A 56 -1.40 -7.22 1.06
C PRO A 56 -1.85 -7.10 2.51
N PHE A 57 -1.12 -7.67 3.46
CA PHE A 57 -1.41 -7.46 4.88
C PHE A 57 -0.88 -6.10 5.33
N TYR A 58 -1.78 -5.24 5.76
CA TYR A 58 -1.43 -3.89 6.18
C TYR A 58 -0.38 -3.92 7.31
N GLY A 59 0.65 -3.09 7.17
CA GLY A 59 1.73 -2.98 8.15
C GLY A 59 2.80 -4.06 8.03
N VAL A 60 2.68 -4.98 7.09
CA VAL A 60 3.71 -5.97 6.77
C VAL A 60 4.50 -5.47 5.55
N PHE A 61 5.82 -5.34 5.69
CA PHE A 61 6.65 -4.60 4.72
C PHE A 61 7.42 -5.50 3.75
N ASP A 62 7.13 -6.80 3.76
CA ASP A 62 7.71 -7.72 2.78
C ASP A 62 7.24 -7.34 1.36
N TYR A 63 8.15 -7.40 0.42
CA TYR A 63 7.82 -7.12 -0.98
C TYR A 63 8.73 -7.93 -1.91
N GLU A 64 8.29 -8.08 -3.16
CA GLU A 64 9.12 -8.60 -4.25
C GLU A 64 9.23 -7.51 -5.31
N CYS A 65 10.41 -7.33 -5.87
CA CYS A 65 10.68 -6.26 -6.82
C CYS A 65 11.62 -6.75 -7.92
N ASP A 66 11.32 -6.36 -9.17
CA ASP A 66 12.19 -6.68 -10.32
C ASP A 66 13.52 -5.94 -10.26
N LEU A 67 13.53 -4.79 -9.60
CA LEU A 67 14.75 -4.03 -9.34
C LEU A 67 15.32 -4.45 -7.98
N ASP A 68 16.51 -4.00 -7.66
CA ASP A 68 17.15 -4.31 -6.38
C ASP A 68 17.40 -3.01 -5.60
N PRO A 69 16.34 -2.40 -5.03
CA PRO A 69 16.51 -1.17 -4.26
C PRO A 69 17.28 -1.44 -2.98
N GLN A 70 18.23 -0.55 -2.69
CA GLN A 70 19.06 -0.63 -1.50
C GLN A 70 18.50 0.27 -0.41
N ASP A 71 18.92 0.06 0.82
CA ASP A 71 18.51 0.91 1.93
C ASP A 71 18.75 2.38 1.59
N ASP A 72 17.80 3.22 1.98
CA ASP A 72 17.77 4.66 1.73
C ASP A 72 17.48 5.08 0.28
N ASP A 73 17.33 4.15 -0.66
CA ASP A 73 16.81 4.48 -1.98
C ASP A 73 15.35 4.93 -1.88
N VAL A 74 14.99 5.93 -2.67
CA VAL A 74 13.60 6.39 -2.79
C VAL A 74 13.09 5.95 -4.16
N VAL A 75 12.07 5.12 -4.17
CA VAL A 75 11.47 4.62 -5.41
C VAL A 75 10.28 5.48 -5.82
N ASP A 76 10.05 5.56 -7.13
CA ASP A 76 8.84 6.19 -7.68
C ASP A 76 7.86 5.11 -8.10
N LEU A 77 6.61 5.26 -7.72
CA LEU A 77 5.57 4.26 -7.94
C LEU A 77 4.47 4.79 -8.83
N TYR A 78 4.00 3.96 -9.76
CA TYR A 78 3.00 4.31 -10.75
C TYR A 78 2.00 3.17 -10.92
N CYS A 79 0.78 3.52 -11.35
CA CYS A 79 -0.21 2.51 -11.72
C CYS A 79 0.28 1.76 -12.97
N PRO A 80 0.33 0.41 -12.94
CA PRO A 80 0.78 -0.34 -14.11
C PRO A 80 -0.22 -0.33 -15.27
N HIS A 81 -1.44 0.11 -15.04
CA HIS A 81 -2.49 0.11 -16.07
C HIS A 81 -2.64 1.46 -16.76
N CYS A 82 -2.64 2.57 -16.01
CA CYS A 82 -2.84 3.90 -16.59
C CYS A 82 -1.62 4.81 -16.50
N GLY A 83 -0.58 4.39 -15.79
CA GLY A 83 0.67 5.14 -15.69
C GLY A 83 0.65 6.33 -14.75
N THR A 84 -0.46 6.57 -14.03
CA THR A 84 -0.52 7.70 -13.10
C THR A 84 0.41 7.47 -11.90
N SER A 85 1.01 8.55 -11.41
CA SER A 85 1.82 8.48 -10.20
C SER A 85 0.98 8.17 -8.98
N LEU A 86 1.48 7.32 -8.10
CA LEU A 86 0.86 7.05 -6.80
C LEU A 86 1.34 8.02 -5.73
N SER A 87 2.24 8.94 -6.05
CA SER A 87 2.76 9.95 -5.12
C SER A 87 1.66 10.93 -4.73
N VAL A 88 1.69 11.35 -3.46
CA VAL A 88 0.78 12.36 -2.93
C VAL A 88 1.57 13.57 -2.43
N PRO A 89 0.91 14.74 -2.27
CA PRO A 89 1.61 15.95 -1.79
C PRO A 89 2.13 15.83 -0.36
N GLU A 90 1.56 14.96 0.45
CA GLU A 90 2.02 14.77 1.82
C GLU A 90 3.43 14.19 1.84
N HIS A 91 4.31 14.77 2.67
CA HIS A 91 5.67 14.27 2.86
C HIS A 91 5.76 13.45 4.13
N CYS A 92 6.63 12.42 4.10
CA CYS A 92 6.96 11.66 5.29
C CYS A 92 7.56 12.59 6.35
N ASN A 93 7.03 12.55 7.57
CA ASN A 93 7.53 13.39 8.65
C ASN A 93 8.90 12.95 9.19
N MET A 94 9.35 11.78 8.78
CA MET A 94 10.67 11.24 9.17
C MET A 94 11.73 11.44 8.09
N CYS A 95 11.37 11.23 6.82
CA CYS A 95 12.31 11.24 5.69
C CYS A 95 12.16 12.47 4.80
N HIS A 96 11.06 13.22 4.93
CA HIS A 96 10.75 14.43 4.17
C HIS A 96 10.59 14.20 2.65
N VAL A 97 10.40 12.95 2.22
CA VAL A 97 10.09 12.63 0.83
C VAL A 97 8.58 12.49 0.63
N PRO A 98 8.05 12.74 -0.58
CA PRO A 98 6.62 12.55 -0.82
C PRO A 98 6.20 11.10 -0.57
N MET A 99 5.10 10.92 0.12
CA MET A 99 4.53 9.59 0.35
C MET A 99 3.78 9.12 -0.90
N PHE A 100 3.45 7.83 -0.95
CA PHE A 100 2.55 7.29 -1.95
C PHE A 100 1.27 6.80 -1.29
N ALA A 101 0.20 6.68 -2.07
CA ALA A 101 -1.09 6.27 -1.56
C ALA A 101 -1.71 5.16 -2.40
N ILE A 102 -2.41 4.25 -1.73
CA ILE A 102 -3.25 3.23 -2.34
C ILE A 102 -4.66 3.53 -1.91
N GLN A 103 -5.57 3.72 -2.89
CA GLN A 103 -6.95 4.03 -2.61
C GLN A 103 -7.72 2.77 -2.25
N LEU A 104 -8.57 2.88 -1.25
CA LEU A 104 -9.47 1.79 -0.85
C LEU A 104 -10.87 2.10 -1.34
N PRO A 105 -11.73 1.09 -1.53
CA PRO A 105 -13.15 1.34 -1.77
C PRO A 105 -13.73 2.21 -0.64
N ASP A 106 -14.80 2.93 -0.95
CA ASP A 106 -15.50 3.78 0.01
C ASP A 106 -14.69 4.96 0.56
N GLY A 107 -13.61 5.34 -0.12
CA GLY A 107 -12.91 6.60 0.11
C GLY A 107 -11.77 6.55 1.10
N GLY A 108 -11.47 5.39 1.70
CA GLY A 108 -10.28 5.25 2.54
C GLY A 108 -9.01 5.18 1.72
N GLU A 109 -7.86 5.32 2.36
CA GLU A 109 -6.58 5.16 1.67
C GLU A 109 -5.48 4.73 2.65
N ILE A 110 -4.45 4.10 2.08
CA ILE A 110 -3.22 3.80 2.78
C ILE A 110 -2.13 4.70 2.21
N ARG A 111 -1.40 5.38 3.08
CA ARG A 111 -0.21 6.15 2.71
C ARG A 111 1.02 5.54 3.33
N ALA A 112 2.12 5.56 2.60
CA ALA A 112 3.38 5.00 3.06
C ALA A 112 4.55 5.78 2.47
N CYS A 113 5.70 5.70 3.13
CA CYS A 113 6.93 6.30 2.65
C CYS A 113 7.60 5.39 1.61
N PRO A 114 7.95 5.90 0.43
CA PRO A 114 8.60 5.09 -0.60
C PRO A 114 10.11 4.92 -0.41
N LYS A 115 10.68 5.45 0.66
CA LYS A 115 12.09 5.25 0.97
C LYS A 115 12.31 3.87 1.56
N VAL A 116 13.22 3.11 0.97
CA VAL A 116 13.53 1.74 1.42
C VAL A 116 14.07 1.79 2.84
N GLY A 117 13.48 0.98 3.71
CA GLY A 117 13.82 0.93 5.14
C GLY A 117 12.99 1.87 6.02
N CYS A 118 12.27 2.82 5.45
CA CYS A 118 11.34 3.66 6.22
C CYS A 118 9.97 2.99 6.25
N HIS A 119 9.48 2.68 7.43
CA HIS A 119 8.20 1.99 7.61
C HIS A 119 7.08 2.92 8.07
N ASN A 120 7.25 4.23 7.85
CA ASN A 120 6.22 5.20 8.19
C ASN A 120 5.01 5.04 7.26
N HIS A 121 3.86 4.78 7.85
CA HIS A 121 2.63 4.53 7.11
C HIS A 121 1.42 4.86 7.97
N HIS A 122 0.28 5.08 7.33
CA HIS A 122 -0.99 5.20 8.04
C HIS A 122 -2.16 4.78 7.14
N LEU A 123 -3.25 4.40 7.79
CA LEU A 123 -4.49 3.99 7.16
C LEU A 123 -5.59 4.98 7.55
N THR A 124 -6.24 5.56 6.56
CA THR A 124 -7.38 6.45 6.74
C THR A 124 -8.64 5.72 6.29
N ILE A 125 -9.65 5.66 7.14
CA ILE A 125 -10.90 4.95 6.87
C ILE A 125 -12.06 5.95 6.96
N VAL A 126 -12.91 5.97 5.92
CA VAL A 126 -14.09 6.83 5.89
C VAL A 126 -15.26 6.16 6.59
N ASP A 127 -15.49 4.87 6.33
CA ASP A 127 -16.53 4.08 7.00
C ASP A 127 -15.85 2.91 7.72
N LEU A 128 -15.66 3.08 9.03
CA LEU A 128 -14.92 2.14 9.84
C LEU A 128 -15.51 0.73 9.82
N ASP A 129 -16.84 0.64 10.04
CA ASP A 129 -17.49 -0.66 10.16
C ASP A 129 -17.48 -1.44 8.85
N ALA A 130 -17.79 -0.78 7.74
CA ALA A 130 -17.82 -1.43 6.43
C ALA A 130 -16.42 -1.88 6.02
N GLN A 131 -15.40 -1.08 6.27
CA GLN A 131 -14.05 -1.43 5.85
C GLN A 131 -13.43 -2.50 6.73
N PHE A 132 -13.70 -2.51 8.02
CA PHE A 132 -13.26 -3.60 8.87
C PHE A 132 -13.93 -4.93 8.49
N ALA A 133 -15.24 -4.90 8.19
CA ALA A 133 -15.93 -6.10 7.74
C ALA A 133 -15.34 -6.66 6.44
N GLU A 134 -14.87 -5.77 5.55
CA GLU A 134 -14.34 -6.17 4.25
C GLU A 134 -12.87 -6.60 4.30
N TYR A 135 -12.02 -5.91 5.09
CA TYR A 135 -10.58 -6.08 5.04
C TYR A 135 -9.96 -6.77 6.24
N TYR A 136 -10.71 -7.00 7.30
CA TYR A 136 -10.16 -7.60 8.51
C TYR A 136 -9.59 -9.00 8.21
N ASN A 137 -8.39 -9.28 8.71
CA ASN A 137 -7.76 -10.58 8.55
C ASN A 137 -8.37 -11.56 9.57
N GLU A 138 -9.17 -12.51 9.11
CA GLU A 138 -9.89 -13.47 9.98
C GLU A 138 -8.96 -14.31 10.83
N GLU A 139 -7.77 -14.64 10.32
CA GLU A 139 -6.78 -15.43 11.06
C GLU A 139 -6.27 -14.71 12.31
N ARG A 140 -6.37 -13.37 12.31
CA ARG A 140 -5.92 -12.53 13.42
C ARG A 140 -7.05 -11.86 14.15
N ARG A 141 -8.26 -12.23 13.83
CA ARG A 141 -9.45 -11.65 14.43
C ARG A 141 -9.51 -11.96 15.93
N PRO A 142 -9.70 -10.94 16.78
CA PRO A 142 -9.84 -11.20 18.22
C PRO A 142 -11.03 -12.12 18.50
N LYS A 143 -10.85 -13.04 19.41
CA LYS A 143 -11.98 -13.86 19.89
C LYS A 143 -12.78 -13.03 20.88
N MET A 144 -14.05 -13.00 20.67
CA MET A 144 -14.97 -12.32 21.58
C MET A 144 -15.52 -13.25 22.62
#